data_f04546946f4745c6dffdf8440f61881a
#
_entry.id   f04546946f4745c6dffdf8440f61881a
#
_cell.length_a   1.000
_cell.length_b   1.000
_cell.length_c   1.000
_cell.angle_alpha   90.00
_cell.angle_beta   90.00
_cell.angle_gamma   90.00
#
_symmetry.space_group_name_H-M   'P 1'
#
loop_
_entity.id
_entity.type
_entity.pdbx_description
1 polymer ?
#
loop_
_entity_poly.entity_id
_entity_poly.type
_entity_poly.pdbx_seq_one_letter_code
_entity_poly.pdbx_strand_id
1 'polypeptide(L)'
;NVGYLSKKTKIIPNGFDLQKFRPDQNRRQQLREELRVAESVLLVGHISRLHPMKDHATLLRAIDRVVDNLSGIGGKQEVLFLLIGHGVTSELSKNPAIRFLGERVDVPRIMSALDIVVSSSAWGEGFPNVIGEAMASEVPCVVTDVGDSAYIVGKYGRVCSVGDDQCIASSILQLIENKQERKTAGKQARKRIKENYSMDKIKKEYLKEWGF
;
A
#
# COMPACT_ATOMS: atom_id res chain seq x y z
N ASN A 1 -1.16 -26.32 9.80
CA ASN A 1 -1.57 -27.59 9.14
C ASN A 1 -3.05 -27.83 9.49
N VAL A 2 -3.94 -27.50 8.56
CA VAL A 2 -5.40 -27.60 8.72
C VAL A 2 -5.96 -28.96 8.22
N GLY A 3 -5.11 -29.98 8.10
CA GLY A 3 -5.54 -31.35 7.76
C GLY A 3 -5.88 -31.62 6.29
N TYR A 4 -5.66 -30.64 5.40
CA TYR A 4 -5.86 -30.87 3.97
C TYR A 4 -4.67 -31.58 3.32
N LEU A 5 -4.93 -32.57 2.46
CA LEU A 5 -3.89 -33.26 1.71
C LEU A 5 -3.34 -32.30 0.64
N SER A 6 -2.05 -31.98 0.67
CA SER A 6 -1.39 -31.08 -0.28
C SER A 6 -1.61 -31.45 -1.75
N LYS A 7 -1.72 -32.76 -2.03
CA LYS A 7 -2.00 -33.28 -3.40
C LYS A 7 -3.43 -33.00 -3.90
N LYS A 8 -4.35 -32.60 -3.01
CA LYS A 8 -5.77 -32.31 -3.34
C LYS A 8 -6.13 -30.85 -3.14
N THR A 9 -5.14 -30.01 -2.82
CA THR A 9 -5.37 -28.60 -2.52
C THR A 9 -4.59 -27.76 -3.52
N LYS A 10 -5.28 -26.87 -4.22
CA LYS A 10 -4.67 -25.82 -5.04
C LYS A 10 -5.00 -24.46 -4.45
N ILE A 11 -3.98 -23.64 -4.30
CA ILE A 11 -4.14 -22.26 -3.86
C ILE A 11 -4.23 -21.38 -5.09
N ILE A 12 -5.36 -20.68 -5.24
CA ILE A 12 -5.57 -19.68 -6.30
C ILE A 12 -5.63 -18.31 -5.59
N PRO A 13 -4.71 -17.39 -5.85
CA PRO A 13 -4.68 -16.10 -5.20
C PRO A 13 -5.82 -15.18 -5.66
N ASN A 14 -6.02 -14.06 -4.98
CA ASN A 14 -6.95 -13.02 -5.42
C ASN A 14 -6.47 -12.40 -6.74
N GLY A 15 -7.43 -12.04 -7.59
CA GLY A 15 -7.19 -11.31 -8.84
C GLY A 15 -7.48 -9.82 -8.69
N PHE A 16 -6.71 -8.98 -9.41
CA PHE A 16 -6.87 -7.53 -9.39
C PHE A 16 -7.39 -7.01 -10.72
N ASP A 17 -8.36 -6.11 -10.65
CA ASP A 17 -8.94 -5.43 -11.80
C ASP A 17 -8.01 -4.28 -12.25
N LEU A 18 -7.28 -4.50 -13.34
CA LEU A 18 -6.30 -3.55 -13.87
C LEU A 18 -6.93 -2.37 -14.63
N GLN A 19 -8.23 -2.39 -14.89
CA GLN A 19 -8.98 -1.24 -15.43
C GLN A 19 -9.44 -0.33 -14.30
N LYS A 20 -9.87 -0.92 -13.19
CA LYS A 20 -10.28 -0.21 -11.99
C LYS A 20 -9.08 0.41 -11.24
N PHE A 21 -8.02 -0.38 -11.04
CA PHE A 21 -6.78 0.02 -10.37
C PHE A 21 -5.67 0.22 -11.41
N ARG A 22 -5.42 1.47 -11.75
CA ARG A 22 -4.43 1.88 -12.74
C ARG A 22 -3.91 3.28 -12.44
N PRO A 23 -2.73 3.66 -12.96
CA PRO A 23 -2.32 5.06 -12.99
C PRO A 23 -3.36 5.86 -13.75
N ASP A 24 -3.83 6.96 -13.16
CA ASP A 24 -4.84 7.83 -13.77
C ASP A 24 -4.59 9.28 -13.34
N GLN A 25 -4.05 10.08 -14.26
CA GLN A 25 -3.65 11.45 -13.96
C GLN A 25 -4.85 12.34 -13.63
N ASN A 26 -6.01 12.11 -14.24
CA ASN A 26 -7.21 12.89 -13.95
C ASN A 26 -7.70 12.61 -12.52
N ARG A 27 -7.74 11.35 -12.12
CA ARG A 27 -8.11 10.95 -10.75
C ARG A 27 -7.11 11.50 -9.73
N ARG A 28 -5.82 11.47 -10.06
CA ARG A 28 -4.74 12.05 -9.23
C ARG A 28 -4.97 13.53 -9.01
N GLN A 29 -5.18 14.28 -10.08
CA GLN A 29 -5.40 15.71 -10.01
C GLN A 29 -6.66 16.04 -9.19
N GLN A 30 -7.78 15.40 -9.48
CA GLN A 30 -9.05 15.62 -8.77
C GLN A 30 -8.93 15.39 -7.26
N LEU A 31 -8.23 14.32 -6.81
CA LEU A 31 -8.06 14.10 -5.38
C LEU A 31 -7.11 15.14 -4.75
N ARG A 32 -6.04 15.52 -5.43
CA ARG A 32 -5.12 16.55 -4.93
C ARG A 32 -5.78 17.91 -4.80
N GLU A 33 -6.65 18.28 -5.74
CA GLU A 33 -7.47 19.48 -5.67
C GLU A 33 -8.44 19.44 -4.49
N GLU A 34 -9.16 18.32 -4.32
CA GLU A 34 -10.05 18.10 -3.16
C GLU A 34 -9.29 18.26 -1.84
N LEU A 35 -8.10 17.70 -1.75
CA LEU A 35 -7.26 17.77 -0.57
C LEU A 35 -6.48 19.09 -0.46
N ARG A 36 -6.52 19.96 -1.47
CA ARG A 36 -5.73 21.20 -1.56
C ARG A 36 -4.22 20.95 -1.37
N VAL A 37 -3.72 19.93 -2.07
CA VAL A 37 -2.31 19.50 -1.97
C VAL A 37 -1.61 19.73 -3.30
N ALA A 38 -0.49 20.43 -3.27
CA ALA A 38 0.33 20.71 -4.46
C ALA A 38 0.93 19.40 -5.03
N GLU A 39 1.21 19.39 -6.35
CA GLU A 39 1.81 18.23 -7.01
C GLU A 39 3.22 17.88 -6.48
N SER A 40 3.94 18.84 -5.93
CA SER A 40 5.25 18.66 -5.31
C SER A 40 5.22 17.88 -4.00
N VAL A 41 4.08 17.85 -3.29
CA VAL A 41 3.91 17.12 -2.03
C VAL A 41 3.77 15.63 -2.29
N LEU A 42 4.56 14.80 -1.63
CA LEU A 42 4.41 13.34 -1.73
C LEU A 42 3.27 12.85 -0.82
N LEU A 43 2.41 12.01 -1.39
CA LEU A 43 1.30 11.39 -0.65
C LEU A 43 1.65 9.95 -0.29
N VAL A 44 1.75 9.68 1.01
CA VAL A 44 1.96 8.34 1.56
C VAL A 44 0.65 7.84 2.15
N GLY A 45 0.10 6.76 1.63
CA GLY A 45 -1.22 6.25 2.04
C GLY A 45 -1.15 5.00 2.90
N HIS A 46 -2.00 4.95 3.93
CA HIS A 46 -2.34 3.73 4.66
C HIS A 46 -3.84 3.53 4.58
N ILE A 47 -4.28 2.43 3.99
CA ILE A 47 -5.70 2.15 3.77
C ILE A 47 -6.07 0.88 4.51
N SER A 48 -6.71 1.04 5.65
CA SER A 48 -7.21 -0.07 6.47
C SER A 48 -8.22 0.41 7.49
N ARG A 49 -9.14 -0.45 7.93
CA ARG A 49 -9.97 -0.18 9.11
C ARG A 49 -9.10 -0.08 10.37
N LEU A 50 -9.56 0.67 11.35
CA LEU A 50 -8.94 0.66 12.69
C LEU A 50 -9.18 -0.70 13.35
N HIS A 51 -8.11 -1.46 13.51
CA HIS A 51 -8.14 -2.76 14.15
C HIS A 51 -6.73 -3.11 14.66
N PRO A 52 -6.57 -3.79 15.83
CA PRO A 52 -5.26 -4.13 16.37
C PRO A 52 -4.34 -4.88 15.37
N MET A 53 -4.90 -5.76 14.52
CA MET A 53 -4.13 -6.46 13.49
C MET A 53 -3.43 -5.53 12.48
N LYS A 54 -3.92 -4.30 12.29
CA LYS A 54 -3.36 -3.33 11.32
C LYS A 54 -2.23 -2.49 11.90
N ASP A 55 -2.03 -2.57 13.20
CA ASP A 55 -0.94 -1.96 13.96
C ASP A 55 -0.67 -0.50 13.59
N HIS A 56 -1.73 0.31 13.71
CA HIS A 56 -1.62 1.77 13.52
C HIS A 56 -0.59 2.39 14.45
N ALA A 57 -0.35 1.81 15.63
CA ALA A 57 0.62 2.33 16.59
C ALA A 57 2.05 2.28 16.02
N THR A 58 2.45 1.17 15.43
CA THR A 58 3.76 1.04 14.74
C THR A 58 3.84 2.01 13.55
N LEU A 59 2.76 2.12 12.75
CA LEU A 59 2.72 3.08 11.65
C LEU A 59 2.93 4.52 12.13
N LEU A 60 2.24 4.95 13.18
CA LEU A 60 2.34 6.32 13.69
C LEU A 60 3.76 6.61 14.18
N ARG A 61 4.41 5.69 14.90
CA ARG A 61 5.82 5.86 15.27
C ARG A 61 6.74 5.97 14.04
N ALA A 62 6.49 5.17 12.99
CA ALA A 62 7.24 5.27 11.75
C ALA A 62 7.04 6.63 11.06
N ILE A 63 5.81 7.16 11.05
CA ILE A 63 5.51 8.50 10.52
C ILE A 63 6.25 9.57 11.30
N ASP A 64 6.22 9.54 12.63
CA ASP A 64 6.93 10.51 13.45
C ASP A 64 8.44 10.51 13.14
N ARG A 65 9.06 9.32 13.01
CA ARG A 65 10.47 9.21 12.60
C ARG A 65 10.75 9.81 11.22
N VAL A 66 9.85 9.61 10.25
CA VAL A 66 10.00 10.20 8.90
C VAL A 66 9.93 11.72 8.99
N VAL A 67 8.97 12.26 9.71
CA VAL A 67 8.78 13.71 9.86
C VAL A 67 9.97 14.36 10.57
N ASP A 68 10.46 13.76 11.66
CA ASP A 68 11.63 14.23 12.40
C ASP A 68 12.87 14.25 11.52
N ASN A 69 13.10 13.20 10.73
CA ASN A 69 14.24 13.13 9.81
C ASN A 69 14.18 14.23 8.75
N LEU A 70 13.03 14.39 8.09
CA LEU A 70 12.86 15.42 7.05
C LEU A 70 13.01 16.84 7.60
N SER A 71 12.59 17.09 8.83
CA SER A 71 12.75 18.38 9.49
C SER A 71 14.21 18.69 9.84
N GLY A 72 14.97 17.67 10.27
CA GLY A 72 16.37 17.80 10.68
C GLY A 72 17.36 18.12 9.55
N ILE A 73 17.04 17.74 8.31
CA ILE A 73 17.90 17.97 7.13
C ILE A 73 17.50 19.18 6.29
N GLY A 74 16.71 20.09 6.85
CA GLY A 74 16.22 21.30 6.15
C GLY A 74 15.32 20.94 4.95
N GLY A 75 14.45 19.97 5.14
CA GLY A 75 13.71 19.20 4.17
C GLY A 75 13.07 20.03 3.05
N LYS A 76 13.59 19.84 1.83
CA LYS A 76 13.02 20.42 0.60
C LYS A 76 11.78 19.66 0.11
N GLN A 77 11.54 18.45 0.63
CA GLN A 77 10.45 17.59 0.16
C GLN A 77 9.32 17.58 1.20
N GLU A 78 8.17 18.09 0.81
CA GLU A 78 6.95 18.00 1.62
C GLU A 78 6.29 16.63 1.46
N VAL A 79 5.84 16.05 2.57
CA VAL A 79 5.17 14.75 2.63
C VAL A 79 3.90 14.88 3.45
N LEU A 80 2.82 14.29 2.96
CA LEU A 80 1.55 14.18 3.67
C LEU A 80 1.14 12.70 3.75
N PHE A 81 0.87 12.24 4.96
CA PHE A 81 0.36 10.90 5.22
C PHE A 81 -1.16 10.91 5.21
N LEU A 82 -1.76 10.06 4.39
CA LEU A 82 -3.20 9.86 4.33
C LEU A 82 -3.57 8.56 5.03
N LEU A 83 -4.29 8.64 6.14
CA LEU A 83 -4.81 7.49 6.86
C LEU A 83 -6.31 7.35 6.55
N ILE A 84 -6.68 6.19 5.98
CA ILE A 84 -7.99 5.98 5.37
C ILE A 84 -8.58 4.67 5.89
N GLY A 85 -9.84 4.70 6.34
CA GLY A 85 -10.58 3.51 6.73
C GLY A 85 -11.59 3.74 7.85
N HIS A 86 -12.42 2.74 8.04
CA HIS A 86 -13.42 2.76 9.11
C HIS A 86 -12.76 2.88 10.48
N GLY A 87 -13.25 3.80 11.32
CA GLY A 87 -12.73 4.06 12.66
C GLY A 87 -11.41 4.83 12.73
N VAL A 88 -10.80 5.18 11.58
CA VAL A 88 -9.54 5.93 11.51
C VAL A 88 -9.84 7.43 11.60
N THR A 89 -9.55 8.03 12.76
CA THR A 89 -9.89 9.42 13.09
C THR A 89 -8.68 10.19 13.63
N SER A 90 -8.82 11.53 13.73
CA SER A 90 -7.78 12.44 14.26
C SER A 90 -7.48 12.27 15.75
N GLU A 91 -8.18 11.38 16.44
CA GLU A 91 -7.87 11.00 17.81
C GLU A 91 -6.61 10.14 17.91
N LEU A 92 -6.24 9.45 16.82
CA LEU A 92 -5.08 8.57 16.77
C LEU A 92 -3.75 9.33 16.82
N SER A 93 -3.68 10.55 16.29
CA SER A 93 -2.45 11.36 16.29
C SER A 93 -2.76 12.85 16.10
N LYS A 94 -1.90 13.70 16.66
CA LYS A 94 -1.91 15.16 16.44
C LYS A 94 -0.80 15.63 15.50
N ASN A 95 -0.07 14.71 14.87
CA ASN A 95 0.98 15.05 13.92
C ASN A 95 0.40 15.78 12.70
N PRO A 96 0.82 17.02 12.40
CA PRO A 96 0.25 17.83 11.31
C PRO A 96 0.55 17.27 9.91
N ALA A 97 1.54 16.40 9.77
CA ALA A 97 1.83 15.70 8.53
C ALA A 97 0.83 14.56 8.23
N ILE A 98 -0.14 14.32 9.10
CA ILE A 98 -1.17 13.28 8.93
C ILE A 98 -2.52 13.92 8.61
N ARG A 99 -3.19 13.41 7.59
CA ARG A 99 -4.58 13.70 7.29
C ARG A 99 -5.42 12.44 7.36
N PHE A 100 -6.45 12.49 8.17
CA PHE A 100 -7.41 11.40 8.36
C PHE A 100 -8.59 11.62 7.40
N LEU A 101 -8.85 10.65 6.51
CA LEU A 101 -9.94 10.75 5.53
C LEU A 101 -11.17 9.91 5.90
N GLY A 102 -11.09 9.15 7.01
CA GLY A 102 -12.16 8.24 7.41
C GLY A 102 -12.39 7.12 6.39
N GLU A 103 -13.59 6.57 6.38
CA GLU A 103 -13.97 5.52 5.42
C GLU A 103 -14.26 6.13 4.04
N ARG A 104 -13.69 5.52 3.00
CA ARG A 104 -13.82 5.98 1.61
C ARG A 104 -14.19 4.82 0.69
N VAL A 105 -15.09 5.08 -0.25
CA VAL A 105 -15.52 4.10 -1.27
C VAL A 105 -14.77 4.27 -2.61
N ASP A 106 -14.12 5.41 -2.81
CA ASP A 106 -13.38 5.76 -4.02
C ASP A 106 -11.89 5.36 -3.97
N VAL A 107 -11.60 4.20 -3.39
CA VAL A 107 -10.23 3.68 -3.23
C VAL A 107 -9.41 3.70 -4.54
N PRO A 108 -9.97 3.41 -5.73
CA PRO A 108 -9.21 3.50 -6.99
C PRO A 108 -8.74 4.92 -7.32
N ARG A 109 -9.52 5.96 -6.94
CA ARG A 109 -9.13 7.36 -7.11
C ARG A 109 -8.03 7.72 -6.13
N ILE A 110 -8.14 7.25 -4.88
CA ILE A 110 -7.11 7.44 -3.87
C ILE A 110 -5.79 6.80 -4.32
N MET A 111 -5.82 5.54 -4.74
CA MET A 111 -4.62 4.83 -5.21
C MET A 111 -3.91 5.56 -6.35
N SER A 112 -4.66 6.16 -7.29
CA SER A 112 -4.07 6.93 -8.39
C SER A 112 -3.33 8.19 -7.92
N ALA A 113 -3.65 8.72 -6.74
CA ALA A 113 -3.06 9.94 -6.20
C ALA A 113 -1.84 9.69 -5.30
N LEU A 114 -1.72 8.48 -4.73
CA LEU A 114 -0.64 8.13 -3.83
C LEU A 114 0.69 7.98 -4.55
N ASP A 115 1.77 8.26 -3.85
CA ASP A 115 3.15 8.06 -4.29
C ASP A 115 3.80 6.85 -3.61
N ILE A 116 3.33 6.47 -2.42
CA ILE A 116 3.76 5.30 -1.64
C ILE A 116 2.55 4.75 -0.89
N VAL A 117 2.43 3.42 -0.75
CA VAL A 117 1.49 2.77 0.16
C VAL A 117 2.25 2.03 1.25
N VAL A 118 1.75 2.14 2.49
CA VAL A 118 2.30 1.44 3.66
C VAL A 118 1.25 0.48 4.21
N SER A 119 1.67 -0.74 4.54
CA SER A 119 0.87 -1.70 5.30
C SER A 119 1.68 -2.19 6.50
N SER A 120 1.22 -1.86 7.70
CA SER A 120 1.91 -2.11 8.97
C SER A 120 1.33 -3.30 9.75
N SER A 121 0.54 -4.15 9.11
CA SER A 121 -0.19 -5.23 9.78
C SER A 121 0.72 -6.10 10.66
N ALA A 122 0.23 -6.46 11.87
CA ALA A 122 0.97 -7.29 12.82
C ALA A 122 0.63 -8.79 12.68
N TRP A 123 -0.60 -9.12 12.26
CA TRP A 123 -1.06 -10.50 12.03
C TRP A 123 -2.33 -10.51 11.17
N GLY A 124 -2.85 -11.72 10.88
CA GLY A 124 -4.21 -11.94 10.36
C GLY A 124 -4.42 -11.55 8.89
N GLU A 125 -3.37 -11.24 8.16
CA GLU A 125 -3.46 -11.09 6.71
C GLU A 125 -3.43 -12.47 6.04
N GLY A 126 -4.30 -12.68 5.06
CA GLY A 126 -4.14 -13.75 4.07
C GLY A 126 -3.43 -13.18 2.84
N PHE A 127 -4.22 -12.83 1.83
CA PHE A 127 -3.75 -12.18 0.60
C PHE A 127 -4.25 -10.72 0.59
N PRO A 128 -3.49 -9.73 1.12
CA PRO A 128 -3.98 -8.38 1.35
C PRO A 128 -4.24 -7.61 0.06
N ASN A 129 -5.53 -7.34 -0.21
CA ASN A 129 -5.98 -6.68 -1.44
C ASN A 129 -5.37 -5.30 -1.64
N VAL A 130 -5.25 -4.51 -0.57
CA VAL A 130 -4.74 -3.13 -0.65
C VAL A 130 -3.34 -3.05 -1.26
N ILE A 131 -2.50 -4.06 -1.01
CA ILE A 131 -1.14 -4.14 -1.57
C ILE A 131 -1.20 -4.37 -3.08
N GLY A 132 -1.98 -5.34 -3.53
CA GLY A 132 -2.12 -5.61 -4.97
C GLY A 132 -2.82 -4.47 -5.74
N GLU A 133 -3.79 -3.79 -5.12
CA GLU A 133 -4.45 -2.61 -5.67
C GLU A 133 -3.47 -1.42 -5.83
N ALA A 134 -2.61 -1.19 -4.84
CA ALA A 134 -1.55 -0.19 -4.92
C ALA A 134 -0.56 -0.53 -6.04
N MET A 135 -0.05 -1.75 -6.06
CA MET A 135 0.86 -2.23 -7.11
C MET A 135 0.22 -2.14 -8.50
N ALA A 136 -1.06 -2.49 -8.65
CA ALA A 136 -1.81 -2.34 -9.89
C ALA A 136 -1.90 -0.87 -10.34
N SER A 137 -1.88 0.07 -9.41
CA SER A 137 -1.90 1.52 -9.66
C SER A 137 -0.50 2.14 -9.85
N GLU A 138 0.56 1.33 -9.99
CA GLU A 138 1.97 1.76 -10.06
C GLU A 138 2.47 2.45 -8.79
N VAL A 139 1.86 2.16 -7.64
CA VAL A 139 2.29 2.71 -6.35
C VAL A 139 3.18 1.68 -5.65
N PRO A 140 4.44 2.01 -5.33
CA PRO A 140 5.33 1.13 -4.59
C PRO A 140 4.84 0.97 -3.15
N CYS A 141 5.09 -0.21 -2.58
CA CYS A 141 4.61 -0.59 -1.26
C CYS A 141 5.75 -0.81 -0.26
N VAL A 142 5.54 -0.34 0.96
CA VAL A 142 6.28 -0.73 2.16
C VAL A 142 5.35 -1.57 3.02
N VAL A 143 5.73 -2.81 3.31
CA VAL A 143 4.85 -3.77 3.98
C VAL A 143 5.56 -4.48 5.13
N THR A 144 4.82 -4.89 6.13
CA THR A 144 5.29 -5.87 7.10
C THR A 144 5.16 -7.29 6.55
N ASP A 145 6.03 -8.19 7.00
CA ASP A 145 6.03 -9.60 6.59
C ASP A 145 4.92 -10.37 7.33
N VAL A 146 3.68 -10.17 6.85
CA VAL A 146 2.48 -10.83 7.42
C VAL A 146 1.65 -11.43 6.28
N GLY A 147 1.25 -12.68 6.43
CA GLY A 147 0.53 -13.41 5.40
C GLY A 147 1.31 -13.43 4.08
N ASP A 148 0.63 -13.16 2.99
CA ASP A 148 1.25 -13.12 1.65
C ASP A 148 1.80 -11.73 1.26
N SER A 149 1.93 -10.78 2.20
CA SER A 149 2.39 -9.42 1.89
C SER A 149 3.73 -9.40 1.17
N ALA A 150 4.75 -10.08 1.75
CA ALA A 150 6.08 -10.20 1.15
C ALA A 150 6.04 -10.93 -0.20
N TYR A 151 5.21 -11.99 -0.29
CA TYR A 151 5.03 -12.75 -1.54
C TYR A 151 4.41 -11.90 -2.66
N ILE A 152 3.41 -11.08 -2.36
CA ILE A 152 2.76 -10.19 -3.33
C ILE A 152 3.75 -9.15 -3.85
N VAL A 153 4.44 -8.42 -2.97
CA VAL A 153 5.37 -7.35 -3.39
C VAL A 153 6.61 -7.91 -4.08
N GLY A 154 7.08 -9.10 -3.68
CA GLY A 154 8.31 -9.70 -4.19
C GLY A 154 9.49 -8.74 -4.05
N LYS A 155 10.36 -8.67 -5.05
CA LYS A 155 11.53 -7.78 -5.06
C LYS A 155 11.22 -6.32 -5.39
N TYR A 156 9.96 -5.96 -5.60
CA TYR A 156 9.56 -4.62 -6.06
C TYR A 156 8.94 -3.76 -4.95
N GLY A 157 8.73 -4.32 -3.75
CA GLY A 157 8.36 -3.61 -2.55
C GLY A 157 9.46 -3.63 -1.49
N ARG A 158 9.20 -2.97 -0.37
CA ARG A 158 10.03 -3.02 0.83
C ARG A 158 9.32 -3.87 1.87
N VAL A 159 10.03 -4.82 2.46
CA VAL A 159 9.48 -5.72 3.47
C VAL A 159 10.19 -5.49 4.79
N CYS A 160 9.42 -5.23 5.83
CA CYS A 160 9.90 -4.99 7.19
C CYS A 160 9.37 -6.07 8.14
N SER A 161 10.07 -6.29 9.24
CA SER A 161 9.55 -7.13 10.31
C SER A 161 8.33 -6.48 10.98
N VAL A 162 7.47 -7.30 11.55
CA VAL A 162 6.32 -6.82 12.34
C VAL A 162 6.80 -5.97 13.51
N GLY A 163 6.14 -4.82 13.71
CA GLY A 163 6.48 -3.90 14.80
C GLY A 163 7.74 -3.05 14.60
N ASP A 164 8.45 -3.22 13.49
CA ASP A 164 9.69 -2.50 13.18
C ASP A 164 9.40 -1.14 12.51
N ASP A 165 9.06 -0.16 13.34
CA ASP A 165 8.79 1.22 12.89
C ASP A 165 10.03 1.91 12.30
N GLN A 166 11.23 1.50 12.68
CA GLN A 166 12.48 2.04 12.12
C GLN A 166 12.71 1.55 10.69
N CYS A 167 12.49 0.25 10.41
CA CYS A 167 12.55 -0.28 9.05
C CYS A 167 11.49 0.36 8.15
N ILE A 168 10.25 0.51 8.64
CA ILE A 168 9.16 1.17 7.89
C ILE A 168 9.56 2.61 7.55
N ALA A 169 10.04 3.38 8.54
CA ALA A 169 10.45 4.77 8.35
C ALA A 169 11.61 4.90 7.35
N SER A 170 12.66 4.10 7.50
CA SER A 170 13.82 4.13 6.59
C SER A 170 13.44 3.73 5.17
N SER A 171 12.55 2.76 5.00
CA SER A 171 12.02 2.35 3.69
C SER A 171 11.20 3.44 3.01
N ILE A 172 10.39 4.17 3.78
CA ILE A 172 9.63 5.34 3.28
C ILE A 172 10.60 6.44 2.86
N LEU A 173 11.59 6.79 3.70
CA LEU A 173 12.58 7.83 3.41
C LEU A 173 13.36 7.55 2.13
N GLN A 174 13.84 6.32 1.92
CA GLN A 174 14.51 5.92 0.68
C GLN A 174 13.64 6.17 -0.56
N LEU A 175 12.34 5.83 -0.48
CA LEU A 175 11.41 6.07 -1.58
C LEU A 175 11.07 7.55 -1.76
N ILE A 176 11.09 8.36 -0.70
CA ILE A 176 10.91 9.82 -0.77
C ILE A 176 12.09 10.45 -1.50
N GLU A 177 13.31 10.12 -1.10
CA GLU A 177 14.55 10.72 -1.59
C GLU A 177 14.85 10.31 -3.04
N ASN A 178 14.52 9.08 -3.42
CA ASN A 178 14.82 8.56 -4.75
C ASN A 178 13.60 8.48 -5.66
N LYS A 179 13.28 9.59 -6.32
CA LYS A 179 12.15 9.68 -7.28
C LYS A 179 12.24 8.65 -8.41
N GLN A 180 13.45 8.38 -8.92
CA GLN A 180 13.62 7.44 -10.03
C GLN A 180 13.36 6.01 -9.57
N GLU A 181 13.88 5.64 -8.40
CA GLU A 181 13.63 4.33 -7.80
C GLU A 181 12.14 4.13 -7.53
N ARG A 182 11.48 5.11 -6.89
CA ARG A 182 10.05 5.09 -6.61
C ARG A 182 9.22 4.84 -7.86
N LYS A 183 9.51 5.56 -8.97
CA LYS A 183 8.82 5.36 -10.25
C LYS A 183 9.10 3.99 -10.87
N THR A 184 10.33 3.53 -10.81
CA THR A 184 10.74 2.24 -11.36
C THR A 184 10.09 1.10 -10.60
N ALA A 185 10.11 1.16 -9.25
CA ALA A 185 9.47 0.18 -8.39
C ALA A 185 7.96 0.08 -8.66
N GLY A 186 7.26 1.22 -8.78
CA GLY A 186 5.83 1.24 -9.10
C GLY A 186 5.51 0.57 -10.46
N LYS A 187 6.25 0.90 -11.52
CA LYS A 187 6.07 0.26 -12.84
C LYS A 187 6.30 -1.24 -12.80
N GLN A 188 7.35 -1.68 -12.11
CA GLN A 188 7.67 -3.10 -11.99
C GLN A 188 6.64 -3.84 -11.11
N ALA A 189 6.13 -3.18 -10.06
CA ALA A 189 5.06 -3.69 -9.24
C ALA A 189 3.80 -3.95 -10.08
N ARG A 190 3.35 -3.00 -10.90
CA ARG A 190 2.22 -3.18 -11.81
C ARG A 190 2.47 -4.31 -12.83
N LYS A 191 3.66 -4.39 -13.40
CA LYS A 191 4.02 -5.47 -14.32
C LYS A 191 3.84 -6.84 -13.64
N ARG A 192 4.33 -6.99 -12.40
CA ARG A 192 4.16 -8.21 -11.60
C ARG A 192 2.69 -8.56 -11.39
N ILE A 193 1.85 -7.58 -11.03
CA ILE A 193 0.40 -7.82 -10.86
C ILE A 193 -0.24 -8.26 -12.18
N LYS A 194 0.09 -7.58 -13.28
CA LYS A 194 -0.42 -7.94 -14.61
C LYS A 194 -0.07 -9.38 -15.00
N GLU A 195 1.16 -9.79 -14.75
CA GLU A 195 1.67 -11.11 -15.14
C GLU A 195 1.19 -12.25 -14.24
N ASN A 196 0.96 -11.97 -12.94
CA ASN A 196 0.71 -13.04 -11.97
C ASN A 196 -0.69 -13.01 -11.34
N TYR A 197 -1.31 -11.84 -11.21
CA TYR A 197 -2.49 -11.63 -10.38
C TYR A 197 -3.57 -10.79 -11.09
N SER A 198 -3.55 -10.67 -12.44
CA SER A 198 -4.65 -10.01 -13.14
C SER A 198 -5.94 -10.82 -13.00
N MET A 199 -7.08 -10.12 -12.89
CA MET A 199 -8.39 -10.76 -12.76
C MET A 199 -8.62 -11.81 -13.88
N ASP A 200 -8.21 -11.49 -15.12
CA ASP A 200 -8.39 -12.40 -16.26
C ASP A 200 -7.55 -13.68 -16.12
N LYS A 201 -6.32 -13.57 -15.60
CA LYS A 201 -5.48 -14.72 -15.33
C LYS A 201 -6.08 -15.61 -14.25
N ILE A 202 -6.50 -15.01 -13.15
CA ILE A 202 -7.08 -15.73 -12.01
C ILE A 202 -8.40 -16.41 -12.41
N LYS A 203 -9.26 -15.73 -13.19
CA LYS A 203 -10.47 -16.35 -13.75
C LYS A 203 -10.16 -17.59 -14.59
N LYS A 204 -9.13 -17.52 -15.45
CA LYS A 204 -8.71 -18.69 -16.27
C LYS A 204 -8.23 -19.83 -15.40
N GLU A 205 -7.51 -19.56 -14.30
CA GLU A 205 -7.08 -20.60 -13.36
C GLU A 205 -8.28 -21.27 -12.68
N TYR A 206 -9.30 -20.52 -12.25
CA TYR A 206 -10.54 -21.09 -11.71
C TYR A 206 -11.28 -21.96 -12.73
N LEU A 207 -11.49 -21.45 -13.95
CA LEU A 207 -12.19 -22.19 -15.00
C LEU A 207 -11.47 -23.51 -15.31
N LYS A 208 -10.16 -23.50 -15.42
CA LYS A 208 -9.35 -24.72 -15.64
C LYS A 208 -9.55 -25.75 -14.52
N GLU A 209 -9.62 -25.33 -13.26
CA GLU A 209 -9.84 -26.26 -12.13
C GLU A 209 -11.25 -26.84 -12.13
N TRP A 210 -12.24 -26.12 -12.66
CA TRP A 210 -13.61 -26.58 -12.75
C TRP A 210 -13.93 -27.34 -14.05
N GLY A 211 -12.94 -27.53 -14.95
CA GLY A 211 -13.10 -28.30 -16.18
C GLY A 211 -13.74 -27.56 -17.34
N PHE A 212 -13.66 -26.19 -17.31
CA PHE A 212 -14.13 -25.33 -18.41
C PHE A 212 -12.98 -24.80 -19.25
#